data_9b4c7215352f02740231f3d0f18431b4
#
_entry.id   9b4c7215352f02740231f3d0f18431b4
#
_cell.length_a   1.000
_cell.length_b   1.000
_cell.length_c   1.000
_cell.angle_alpha   90.00
_cell.angle_beta   90.00
_cell.angle_gamma   90.00
#
_symmetry.space_group_name_H-M   'P 1'
#
loop_
_entity.id
_entity.type
_entity.pdbx_description
1 polymer ?
#
loop_
_entity_poly.entity_id
_entity_poly.type
_entity_poly.pdbx_seq_one_letter_code
_entity_poly.pdbx_strand_id
1 'polypeptide(L)'
;MADRWWNHAPIYSYGPFDINCWLLSSLKASQPLYKYIGAYRDKVPIYGSSLVLDTPEAYAKEALDYKKRGFNAYKLHPPGKYEFDLEAHTKVREAVGNEFKLMSDPVAPYTFEQALRFGRELEKLNYYWYEEPLFDENFHNLRELTRILDIPIIGTEVIAKHPYSVAECIST
;
A
#
# COMPACT_ATOMS: atom_id res chain seq x y z
N MET A 1 7.11 29.92 13.15
CA MET A 1 5.98 29.81 14.11
C MET A 1 5.06 28.59 13.84
N ALA A 2 5.02 28.09 12.62
CA ALA A 2 4.22 26.90 12.27
C ALA A 2 4.70 25.59 12.96
N ASP A 3 6.01 25.42 13.17
CA ASP A 3 6.58 24.17 13.70
C ASP A 3 6.19 23.82 15.15
N ARG A 4 5.67 24.75 15.91
CA ARG A 4 5.30 24.48 17.31
C ARG A 4 3.92 23.82 17.47
N TRP A 5 3.04 23.97 16.50
CA TRP A 5 1.67 23.47 16.60
C TRP A 5 1.56 21.99 16.19
N TRP A 6 2.40 21.51 15.29
CA TRP A 6 2.41 20.13 14.82
C TRP A 6 2.75 19.11 15.91
N ASN A 7 3.44 19.55 16.98
CA ASN A 7 3.83 18.69 18.09
C ASN A 7 2.73 18.47 19.14
N HIS A 8 1.61 19.16 19.05
CA HIS A 8 0.56 19.13 20.08
C HIS A 8 -0.70 18.36 19.70
N ALA A 9 -0.90 18.07 18.40
CA ALA A 9 -1.99 17.23 17.96
C ALA A 9 -1.52 16.32 16.82
N PRO A 10 -1.96 15.05 16.79
CA PRO A 10 -1.66 14.16 15.68
C PRO A 10 -2.15 14.79 14.36
N ILE A 11 -1.33 14.75 13.32
CA ILE A 11 -1.67 15.34 12.01
C ILE A 11 -2.98 14.77 11.45
N TYR A 12 -3.28 13.52 11.74
CA TYR A 12 -4.54 12.87 11.38
C TYR A 12 -5.79 13.58 11.92
N SER A 13 -5.65 14.32 13.03
CA SER A 13 -6.76 15.10 13.60
C SER A 13 -7.18 16.25 12.69
N TYR A 14 -6.31 16.70 11.79
CA TYR A 14 -6.59 17.77 10.83
C TYR A 14 -7.22 17.28 9.53
N GLY A 15 -7.02 15.99 9.19
CA GLY A 15 -7.52 15.42 7.94
C GLY A 15 -9.03 15.63 7.74
N PRO A 16 -9.89 15.28 8.68
CA PRO A 16 -11.33 15.51 8.55
C PRO A 16 -11.70 16.99 8.39
N PHE A 17 -10.98 17.90 9.07
CA PHE A 17 -11.21 19.34 8.95
C PHE A 17 -10.81 19.83 7.56
N ASP A 18 -9.63 19.49 7.09
CA ASP A 18 -9.12 19.87 5.78
C ASP A 18 -10.03 19.34 4.65
N ILE A 19 -10.40 18.07 4.68
CA ILE A 19 -11.34 17.47 3.72
C ILE A 19 -12.66 18.21 3.68
N ASN A 20 -13.23 18.58 4.84
CA ASN A 20 -14.49 19.31 4.89
C ASN A 20 -14.36 20.73 4.32
N CYS A 21 -13.25 21.43 4.54
CA CYS A 21 -13.00 22.74 3.95
C CYS A 21 -12.98 22.67 2.41
N TRP A 22 -12.30 21.69 1.85
CA TRP A 22 -12.27 21.46 0.41
C TRP A 22 -13.64 21.08 -0.15
N LEU A 23 -14.36 20.18 0.55
CA LEU A 23 -15.70 19.75 0.14
C LEU A 23 -16.68 20.92 0.12
N LEU A 24 -16.74 21.73 1.17
CA LEU A 24 -17.61 22.91 1.24
C LEU A 24 -17.27 23.91 0.14
N SER A 25 -16.00 24.13 -0.14
CA SER A 25 -15.56 25.03 -1.20
C SER A 25 -15.98 24.53 -2.58
N SER A 26 -15.86 23.23 -2.85
CA SER A 26 -16.28 22.61 -4.11
C SER A 26 -17.81 22.65 -4.29
N LEU A 27 -18.57 22.41 -3.22
CA LEU A 27 -20.03 22.52 -3.23
C LEU A 27 -20.48 23.97 -3.50
N LYS A 28 -19.84 24.96 -2.86
CA LYS A 28 -20.11 26.37 -3.13
C LYS A 28 -19.81 26.77 -4.57
N ALA A 29 -18.76 26.18 -5.17
CA ALA A 29 -18.41 26.39 -6.57
C ALA A 29 -19.27 25.56 -7.54
N SER A 30 -20.23 24.77 -7.05
CA SER A 30 -21.03 23.82 -7.86
C SER A 30 -20.21 22.91 -8.76
N GLN A 31 -19.06 22.45 -8.26
CA GLN A 31 -18.15 21.56 -8.97
C GLN A 31 -17.86 20.30 -8.15
N PRO A 32 -17.71 19.11 -8.78
CA PRO A 32 -17.17 17.94 -8.09
C PRO A 32 -15.78 18.26 -7.52
N LEU A 33 -15.49 17.74 -6.32
CA LEU A 33 -14.26 18.03 -5.60
C LEU A 33 -13.01 17.77 -6.46
N TYR A 34 -12.94 16.65 -7.16
CA TYR A 34 -11.78 16.33 -8.00
C TYR A 34 -11.52 17.37 -9.11
N LYS A 35 -12.59 17.93 -9.69
CA LYS A 35 -12.45 19.02 -10.68
C LYS A 35 -12.04 20.32 -10.01
N TYR A 36 -12.62 20.63 -8.86
CA TYR A 36 -12.31 21.83 -8.12
C TYR A 36 -10.83 21.92 -7.71
N ILE A 37 -10.21 20.79 -7.35
CA ILE A 37 -8.77 20.73 -7.02
C ILE A 37 -7.86 20.56 -8.24
N GLY A 38 -8.40 20.65 -9.48
CA GLY A 38 -7.60 20.69 -10.71
C GLY A 38 -7.32 19.33 -11.35
N ALA A 39 -8.14 18.31 -11.13
CA ALA A 39 -7.98 17.04 -11.82
C ALA A 39 -8.11 17.17 -13.34
N TYR A 40 -7.22 16.50 -14.07
CA TYR A 40 -7.15 16.52 -15.53
C TYR A 40 -7.68 15.24 -16.19
N ARG A 41 -8.09 14.23 -15.40
CA ARG A 41 -8.65 12.96 -15.89
C ARG A 41 -9.92 12.59 -15.13
N ASP A 42 -10.84 11.94 -15.82
CA ASP A 42 -12.11 11.46 -15.25
C ASP A 42 -12.09 9.96 -14.89
N LYS A 43 -11.02 9.24 -15.28
CA LYS A 43 -10.86 7.81 -15.00
C LYS A 43 -9.43 7.53 -14.54
N VAL A 44 -9.30 6.69 -13.52
CA VAL A 44 -8.02 6.20 -13.01
C VAL A 44 -8.03 4.68 -12.96
N PRO A 45 -6.88 4.01 -13.18
CA PRO A 45 -6.76 2.57 -12.90
C PRO A 45 -6.99 2.29 -11.42
N ILE A 46 -7.67 1.19 -11.14
CA ILE A 46 -7.92 0.72 -9.77
C ILE A 46 -7.53 -0.75 -9.65
N TYR A 47 -7.31 -1.20 -8.43
CA TYR A 47 -7.11 -2.60 -8.08
C TYR A 47 -8.08 -3.03 -6.98
N GLY A 48 -8.35 -4.35 -6.87
CA GLY A 48 -9.00 -4.94 -5.73
C GLY A 48 -8.04 -4.99 -4.54
N SER A 49 -8.54 -4.80 -3.33
CA SER A 49 -7.73 -4.88 -2.11
C SER A 49 -8.46 -5.76 -1.10
N SER A 50 -7.76 -6.77 -0.55
CA SER A 50 -8.35 -7.63 0.47
C SER A 50 -8.35 -6.96 1.84
N LEU A 51 -9.17 -7.48 2.72
CA LEU A 51 -8.94 -7.47 4.17
C LEU A 51 -8.08 -8.68 4.55
N VAL A 52 -7.75 -8.80 5.84
CA VAL A 52 -7.15 -10.04 6.35
C VAL A 52 -8.20 -11.16 6.28
N LEU A 53 -7.86 -12.25 5.59
CA LEU A 53 -8.74 -13.41 5.40
C LEU A 53 -8.23 -14.63 6.18
N ASP A 54 -9.13 -15.55 6.50
CA ASP A 54 -8.85 -16.66 7.41
C ASP A 54 -8.00 -17.78 6.79
N THR A 55 -8.02 -17.94 5.47
CA THR A 55 -7.31 -19.03 4.78
C THR A 55 -6.66 -18.58 3.49
N PRO A 56 -5.55 -19.22 3.06
CA PRO A 56 -4.92 -18.98 1.77
C PRO A 56 -5.86 -19.16 0.57
N GLU A 57 -6.79 -20.11 0.65
CA GLU A 57 -7.80 -20.37 -0.38
C GLU A 57 -8.81 -19.22 -0.50
N ALA A 58 -9.13 -18.55 0.61
CA ALA A 58 -10.02 -17.41 0.60
C ALA A 58 -9.44 -16.26 -0.20
N TYR A 59 -8.13 -15.96 -0.06
CA TYR A 59 -7.42 -14.97 -0.88
C TYR A 59 -7.44 -15.36 -2.36
N ALA A 60 -7.14 -16.61 -2.70
CA ALA A 60 -7.14 -17.09 -4.08
C ALA A 60 -8.54 -16.95 -4.72
N LYS A 61 -9.58 -17.32 -3.99
CA LYS A 61 -10.97 -17.19 -4.42
C LYS A 61 -11.36 -15.73 -4.65
N GLU A 62 -11.02 -14.84 -3.70
CA GLU A 62 -11.33 -13.41 -3.80
C GLU A 62 -10.59 -12.76 -4.97
N ALA A 63 -9.30 -13.02 -5.14
CA ALA A 63 -8.52 -12.52 -6.27
C ALA A 63 -9.09 -12.96 -7.62
N LEU A 64 -9.53 -14.23 -7.71
CA LEU A 64 -10.18 -14.76 -8.91
C LEU A 64 -11.53 -14.08 -9.18
N ASP A 65 -12.29 -13.73 -8.14
CA ASP A 65 -13.54 -12.99 -8.27
C ASP A 65 -13.29 -11.57 -8.80
N TYR A 66 -12.30 -10.84 -8.27
CA TYR A 66 -11.89 -9.54 -8.81
C TYR A 66 -11.49 -9.65 -10.28
N LYS A 67 -10.70 -10.67 -10.65
CA LYS A 67 -10.33 -10.91 -12.06
C LYS A 67 -11.55 -11.14 -12.95
N LYS A 68 -12.52 -11.95 -12.52
CA LYS A 68 -13.79 -12.20 -13.26
C LYS A 68 -14.63 -10.93 -13.41
N ARG A 69 -14.56 -10.03 -12.44
CA ARG A 69 -15.25 -8.71 -12.48
C ARG A 69 -14.53 -7.68 -13.36
N GLY A 70 -13.42 -8.05 -14.01
CA GLY A 70 -12.69 -7.20 -14.94
C GLY A 70 -11.61 -6.31 -14.31
N PHE A 71 -11.23 -6.54 -13.05
CA PHE A 71 -10.07 -5.90 -12.45
C PHE A 71 -8.79 -6.48 -13.05
N ASN A 72 -7.75 -5.65 -13.14
CA ASN A 72 -6.46 -6.04 -13.70
C ASN A 72 -5.38 -6.23 -12.63
N ALA A 73 -5.72 -5.99 -11.37
CA ALA A 73 -4.77 -6.08 -10.26
C ALA A 73 -5.48 -6.34 -8.92
N TYR A 74 -4.74 -6.93 -7.98
CA TYR A 74 -5.21 -7.23 -6.63
C TYR A 74 -4.09 -7.12 -5.61
N LYS A 75 -4.37 -6.48 -4.46
CA LYS A 75 -3.44 -6.34 -3.33
C LYS A 75 -3.89 -7.21 -2.16
N LEU A 76 -2.98 -8.06 -1.66
CA LEU A 76 -3.21 -8.89 -0.49
C LEU A 76 -2.79 -8.14 0.77
N HIS A 77 -3.64 -8.20 1.80
CA HIS A 77 -3.27 -7.87 3.18
C HIS A 77 -3.20 -9.17 4.00
N PRO A 78 -2.05 -9.85 4.05
CA PRO A 78 -1.92 -11.08 4.81
C PRO A 78 -1.78 -10.79 6.32
N PRO A 79 -2.02 -11.80 7.19
CA PRO A 79 -2.00 -11.62 8.64
C PRO A 79 -0.61 -11.41 9.27
N GLY A 80 0.47 -11.39 8.50
CA GLY A 80 1.83 -11.24 9.01
C GLY A 80 2.45 -12.52 9.59
N LYS A 81 1.97 -13.67 9.15
CA LYS A 81 2.48 -15.01 9.53
C LYS A 81 3.20 -15.62 8.33
N TYR A 82 4.53 -15.61 8.36
CA TYR A 82 5.39 -15.90 7.21
C TYR A 82 4.94 -17.09 6.35
N GLU A 83 4.74 -18.27 6.95
CA GLU A 83 4.40 -19.48 6.20
C GLU A 83 2.98 -19.42 5.60
N PHE A 84 2.03 -18.88 6.36
CA PHE A 84 0.67 -18.64 5.87
C PHE A 84 0.67 -17.62 4.73
N ASP A 85 1.41 -16.53 4.92
CA ASP A 85 1.47 -15.45 3.94
C ASP A 85 2.07 -15.94 2.63
N LEU A 86 3.15 -16.72 2.69
CA LEU A 86 3.79 -17.32 1.52
C LEU A 86 2.83 -18.27 0.79
N GLU A 87 2.12 -19.12 1.52
CA GLU A 87 1.11 -20.01 0.95
C GLU A 87 -0.02 -19.22 0.27
N ALA A 88 -0.55 -18.18 0.93
CA ALA A 88 -1.60 -17.34 0.38
C ALA A 88 -1.15 -16.68 -0.94
N HIS A 89 0.06 -16.11 -0.97
CA HIS A 89 0.60 -15.46 -2.16
C HIS A 89 0.81 -16.45 -3.31
N THR A 90 1.30 -17.65 -3.02
CA THR A 90 1.47 -18.71 -4.00
C THR A 90 0.14 -19.14 -4.60
N LYS A 91 -0.86 -19.44 -3.76
CA LYS A 91 -2.19 -19.85 -4.21
C LYS A 91 -2.91 -18.76 -5.02
N VAL A 92 -2.75 -17.51 -4.63
CA VAL A 92 -3.31 -16.39 -5.40
C VAL A 92 -2.68 -16.33 -6.79
N ARG A 93 -1.34 -16.42 -6.90
CA ARG A 93 -0.66 -16.43 -8.19
C ARG A 93 -1.09 -17.60 -9.08
N GLU A 94 -1.19 -18.79 -8.51
CA GLU A 94 -1.68 -19.97 -9.24
C GLU A 94 -3.10 -19.77 -9.77
N ALA A 95 -3.99 -19.18 -8.96
CA ALA A 95 -5.39 -18.97 -9.32
C ALA A 95 -5.57 -17.92 -10.43
N VAL A 96 -4.83 -16.81 -10.38
CA VAL A 96 -5.04 -15.70 -11.33
C VAL A 96 -4.10 -15.73 -12.54
N GLY A 97 -3.02 -16.54 -12.51
CA GLY A 97 -2.03 -16.63 -13.59
C GLY A 97 -1.05 -15.44 -13.63
N ASN A 98 -0.01 -15.52 -14.48
CA ASN A 98 1.15 -14.62 -14.45
C ASN A 98 0.87 -13.19 -14.94
N GLU A 99 -0.13 -12.99 -15.78
CA GLU A 99 -0.43 -11.69 -16.38
C GLU A 99 -1.21 -10.76 -15.45
N PHE A 100 -1.81 -11.31 -14.38
CA PHE A 100 -2.59 -10.52 -13.44
C PHE A 100 -1.66 -9.86 -12.41
N LYS A 101 -1.75 -8.53 -12.26
CA LYS A 101 -0.88 -7.79 -11.34
C LYS A 101 -1.25 -8.09 -9.89
N LEU A 102 -0.28 -8.51 -9.11
CA LEU A 102 -0.45 -8.79 -7.68
C LEU A 102 0.46 -7.89 -6.86
N MET A 103 -0.04 -7.44 -5.73
CA MET A 103 0.69 -6.63 -4.77
C MET A 103 0.54 -7.24 -3.38
N SER A 104 1.53 -7.02 -2.53
CA SER A 104 1.58 -7.53 -1.17
C SER A 104 1.73 -6.39 -0.17
N ASP A 105 0.92 -6.41 0.89
CA ASP A 105 0.91 -5.42 1.96
C ASP A 105 0.69 -6.10 3.33
N PRO A 106 1.75 -6.64 3.93
CA PRO A 106 1.67 -7.35 5.21
C PRO A 106 1.57 -6.43 6.43
N VAL A 107 1.69 -5.12 6.26
CA VAL A 107 1.60 -4.12 7.36
C VAL A 107 2.69 -4.32 8.43
N ALA A 108 3.95 -4.33 8.00
CA ALA A 108 5.16 -4.31 8.84
C ALA A 108 5.35 -5.45 9.87
N PRO A 109 5.02 -6.72 9.59
CA PRO A 109 5.10 -7.78 10.59
C PRO A 109 6.48 -8.44 10.67
N TYR A 110 7.36 -8.25 9.67
CA TYR A 110 8.54 -9.08 9.50
C TYR A 110 9.81 -8.50 10.12
N THR A 111 10.72 -9.40 10.52
CA THR A 111 12.13 -9.04 10.70
C THR A 111 12.78 -8.76 9.34
N PHE A 112 13.93 -8.10 9.33
CA PHE A 112 14.68 -7.85 8.08
C PHE A 112 14.94 -9.12 7.27
N GLU A 113 15.38 -10.20 7.93
CA GLU A 113 15.66 -11.48 7.28
C GLU A 113 14.40 -12.11 6.69
N GLN A 114 13.29 -12.06 7.42
CA GLN A 114 12.00 -12.55 6.93
C GLN A 114 11.53 -11.72 5.74
N ALA A 115 11.59 -10.39 5.82
CA ALA A 115 11.19 -9.49 4.74
C ALA A 115 12.04 -9.72 3.48
N LEU A 116 13.35 -9.89 3.63
CA LEU A 116 14.26 -10.19 2.52
C LEU A 116 13.91 -11.53 1.85
N ARG A 117 13.74 -12.58 2.64
CA ARG A 117 13.37 -13.92 2.12
C ARG A 117 12.00 -13.89 1.43
N PHE A 118 11.03 -13.24 2.06
CA PHE A 118 9.68 -13.11 1.51
C PHE A 118 9.68 -12.31 0.21
N GLY A 119 10.43 -11.21 0.15
CA GLY A 119 10.60 -10.42 -1.07
C GLY A 119 11.16 -11.24 -2.24
N ARG A 120 12.15 -12.10 -1.99
CA ARG A 120 12.67 -13.03 -3.01
C ARG A 120 11.64 -14.03 -3.51
N GLU A 121 10.73 -14.49 -2.66
CA GLU A 121 9.61 -15.33 -3.09
C GLU A 121 8.58 -14.54 -3.90
N LEU A 122 8.29 -13.30 -3.52
CA LEU A 122 7.42 -12.42 -4.30
C LEU A 122 7.97 -12.12 -5.70
N GLU A 123 9.29 -11.97 -5.84
CA GLU A 123 9.96 -11.83 -7.15
C GLU A 123 9.73 -13.07 -8.04
N LYS A 124 9.93 -14.29 -7.50
CA LYS A 124 9.66 -15.54 -8.21
C LYS A 124 8.20 -15.67 -8.63
N LEU A 125 7.31 -15.18 -7.79
CA LEU A 125 5.87 -15.16 -8.04
C LEU A 125 5.42 -13.98 -8.92
N ASN A 126 6.35 -13.16 -9.43
CA ASN A 126 6.08 -12.01 -10.30
C ASN A 126 5.08 -11.01 -9.68
N TYR A 127 5.28 -10.66 -8.41
CA TYR A 127 4.51 -9.60 -7.74
C TYR A 127 4.98 -8.23 -8.22
N TYR A 128 4.06 -7.26 -8.24
CA TYR A 128 4.28 -5.94 -8.83
C TYR A 128 4.92 -4.97 -7.85
N TRP A 129 4.57 -5.03 -6.56
CA TRP A 129 5.24 -4.35 -5.47
C TRP A 129 5.08 -5.09 -4.13
N TYR A 130 5.93 -4.72 -3.17
CA TYR A 130 5.95 -5.17 -1.80
C TYR A 130 5.84 -3.96 -0.87
N GLU A 131 4.67 -3.77 -0.24
CA GLU A 131 4.31 -2.63 0.58
C GLU A 131 4.55 -2.93 2.05
N GLU A 132 5.11 -1.97 2.78
CA GLU A 132 5.36 -2.03 4.22
C GLU A 132 5.87 -3.37 4.76
N PRO A 133 6.97 -3.93 4.22
CA PRO A 133 7.54 -5.19 4.72
C PRO A 133 8.08 -5.08 6.14
N LEU A 134 8.48 -3.88 6.55
CA LEU A 134 9.09 -3.53 7.82
C LEU A 134 8.42 -2.28 8.40
N PHE A 135 8.65 -2.04 9.68
CA PHE A 135 8.25 -0.80 10.33
C PHE A 135 8.82 0.42 9.58
N ASP A 136 7.95 1.35 9.24
CA ASP A 136 8.28 2.52 8.41
C ASP A 136 9.37 3.42 9.01
N GLU A 137 9.50 3.47 10.34
CA GLU A 137 10.57 4.21 11.00
C GLU A 137 11.97 3.57 10.83
N ASN A 138 12.03 2.36 10.32
CA ASN A 138 13.30 1.67 10.06
C ASN A 138 13.84 1.97 8.66
N PHE A 139 14.10 3.25 8.38
CA PHE A 139 14.61 3.74 7.09
C PHE A 139 15.88 3.01 6.62
N HIS A 140 16.78 2.68 7.54
CA HIS A 140 18.01 1.96 7.19
C HIS A 140 17.70 0.60 6.55
N ASN A 141 16.87 -0.20 7.19
CA ASN A 141 16.53 -1.54 6.69
C ASN A 141 15.63 -1.50 5.45
N LEU A 142 14.73 -0.52 5.35
CA LEU A 142 13.92 -0.32 4.14
C LEU A 142 14.80 0.04 2.94
N ARG A 143 15.78 0.91 3.12
CA ARG A 143 16.79 1.23 2.10
C ARG A 143 17.58 -0.01 1.67
N GLU A 144 18.05 -0.81 2.64
CA GLU A 144 18.80 -2.04 2.32
C GLU A 144 17.93 -3.04 1.57
N LEU A 145 16.65 -3.22 1.93
CA LEU A 145 15.71 -4.04 1.15
C LEU A 145 15.57 -3.54 -0.28
N THR A 146 15.38 -2.22 -0.47
CA THR A 146 15.25 -1.60 -1.79
C THR A 146 16.51 -1.77 -2.66
N ARG A 147 17.69 -1.85 -2.04
CA ARG A 147 18.96 -2.10 -2.75
C ARG A 147 19.17 -3.55 -3.13
N ILE A 148 18.64 -4.49 -2.35
CA ILE A 148 18.88 -5.92 -2.51
C ILE A 148 17.80 -6.59 -3.36
N LEU A 149 16.56 -6.16 -3.23
CA LEU A 149 15.42 -6.73 -3.95
C LEU A 149 15.18 -5.99 -5.28
N ASP A 150 14.77 -6.74 -6.29
CA ASP A 150 14.38 -6.20 -7.59
C ASP A 150 12.91 -5.74 -7.62
N ILE A 151 12.07 -6.31 -6.73
CA ILE A 151 10.69 -5.89 -6.55
C ILE A 151 10.62 -4.50 -5.91
N PRO A 152 9.81 -3.56 -6.43
CA PRO A 152 9.63 -2.25 -5.79
C PRO A 152 9.15 -2.36 -4.34
N ILE A 153 9.84 -1.70 -3.43
CA ILE A 153 9.43 -1.54 -2.03
C ILE A 153 8.64 -0.25 -1.92
N ILE A 154 7.44 -0.35 -1.35
CA ILE A 154 6.55 0.79 -1.12
C ILE A 154 6.29 0.90 0.38
N GLY A 155 6.10 2.08 0.89
CA GLY A 155 5.84 2.31 2.31
C GLY A 155 5.39 3.74 2.58
N THR A 156 5.49 4.12 3.84
CA THR A 156 5.21 5.46 4.35
C THR A 156 3.75 5.80 4.64
N GLU A 157 2.83 4.85 4.59
CA GLU A 157 1.44 5.12 5.00
C GLU A 157 1.37 5.65 6.43
N VAL A 158 2.09 5.01 7.35
CA VAL A 158 2.07 5.37 8.77
C VAL A 158 2.89 6.61 9.09
N ILE A 159 4.03 6.82 8.43
CA ILE A 159 4.96 7.94 8.72
C ILE A 159 4.80 9.15 7.83
N ALA A 160 3.99 9.10 6.79
CA ALA A 160 3.69 10.24 5.93
C ALA A 160 2.92 11.36 6.66
N LYS A 161 3.29 11.60 7.91
CA LYS A 161 2.65 12.57 8.82
C LYS A 161 3.20 13.97 8.67
N HIS A 162 4.39 14.11 8.10
CA HIS A 162 5.09 15.38 8.00
C HIS A 162 5.92 15.45 6.71
N PRO A 163 5.99 16.61 6.03
CA PRO A 163 6.80 16.75 4.81
C PRO A 163 8.26 16.32 4.98
N TYR A 164 8.86 16.53 6.15
CA TYR A 164 10.24 16.14 6.42
C TYR A 164 10.44 14.62 6.48
N SER A 165 9.49 13.85 7.02
CA SER A 165 9.58 12.38 6.99
C SER A 165 9.45 11.82 5.58
N VAL A 166 8.60 12.42 4.76
CA VAL A 166 8.50 12.06 3.33
C VAL A 166 9.77 12.44 2.57
N ALA A 167 10.32 13.62 2.84
CA ALA A 167 11.59 14.05 2.22
C ALA A 167 12.75 13.10 2.59
N GLU A 168 12.80 12.60 3.81
CA GLU A 168 13.79 11.59 4.23
C GLU A 168 13.65 10.31 3.39
N CYS A 169 12.43 9.80 3.22
CA CYS A 169 12.19 8.62 2.38
C CYS A 169 12.59 8.82 0.91
N ILE A 170 12.45 10.03 0.38
CA ILE A 170 12.82 10.32 -1.02
C ILE A 170 14.34 10.48 -1.17
N SER A 171 15.03 11.00 -0.15
CA SER A 171 16.46 11.32 -0.20
C SER A 171 17.36 10.15 0.16
N THR A 172 16.83 9.10 0.72
CA THR A 172 17.56 7.92 1.18
C THR A 172 17.32 6.70 0.32
#